data_1935e84c73dbf8ea8c445937877c738c
#
_entry.id   1935e84c73dbf8ea8c445937877c738c
#
_cell.length_a   1.000
_cell.length_b   1.000
_cell.length_c   1.000
_cell.angle_alpha   90.00
_cell.angle_beta   90.00
_cell.angle_gamma   90.00
#
_symmetry.space_group_name_H-M   'P 1'
#
loop_
_entity.id
_entity.type
_entity.pdbx_description
1 polymer ?
#
loop_
_entity_poly.entity_id
_entity_poly.type
_entity_poly.pdbx_seq_one_letter_code
_entity_poly.pdbx_strand_id
1 'polypeptide(L)'
;MTIPDLPNLKTEQLDMPSIDKLAPAGDQDHPPRILLLYGSLRERSFSRFLTEEAARILQHFGAEVKIFDPMELPMAGSVSDDHPKVVELRALSLWSEGQVWCSPERHGAITAVMKNQIDWIPLEQGALRPSQGRTLAVMQVCGGSQSFNVVNTLRLLGRWMRMFTIPNQSSVPMAYKEFDDAGRMRPSAYYDRVVDVMEELFKMTLLLRGRTDYLTDRYSERNERQMKGISATISKI
;
A
#
# COMPACT_ATOMS: atom_id res chain seq x y z
N MET A 1 -31.89 12.66 -24.11
CA MET A 1 -31.00 11.49 -24.11
C MET A 1 -31.83 10.27 -23.76
N THR A 2 -31.87 9.28 -24.63
CA THR A 2 -32.46 7.97 -24.32
C THR A 2 -31.58 7.27 -23.28
N ILE A 3 -32.18 6.80 -22.18
CA ILE A 3 -31.46 5.98 -21.18
C ILE A 3 -31.03 4.69 -21.89
N PRO A 4 -29.72 4.31 -21.84
CA PRO A 4 -29.26 3.06 -22.43
C PRO A 4 -30.01 1.87 -21.84
N ASP A 5 -30.36 0.90 -22.69
CA ASP A 5 -30.89 -0.38 -22.23
C ASP A 5 -29.74 -1.21 -21.61
N LEU A 6 -29.87 -1.54 -20.32
CA LEU A 6 -28.85 -2.28 -19.54
C LEU A 6 -29.52 -3.51 -18.87
N PRO A 7 -29.94 -4.52 -19.67
CA PRO A 7 -30.81 -5.61 -19.19
C PRO A 7 -30.18 -6.48 -18.10
N ASN A 8 -28.86 -6.46 -17.96
CA ASN A 8 -28.12 -7.23 -16.95
C ASN A 8 -27.77 -6.42 -15.69
N LEU A 9 -28.12 -5.13 -15.66
CA LEU A 9 -27.87 -4.27 -14.53
C LEU A 9 -29.04 -4.33 -13.54
N LYS A 10 -28.77 -4.71 -12.30
CA LYS A 10 -29.73 -4.61 -11.20
C LYS A 10 -29.71 -3.16 -10.67
N THR A 11 -30.63 -2.36 -11.14
CA THR A 11 -30.68 -0.92 -10.85
C THR A 11 -30.87 -0.64 -9.37
N GLU A 12 -31.54 -1.51 -8.64
CA GLU A 12 -31.75 -1.43 -7.19
C GLU A 12 -30.47 -1.63 -6.37
N GLN A 13 -29.42 -2.21 -6.99
CA GLN A 13 -28.09 -2.39 -6.39
C GLN A 13 -27.08 -1.34 -6.87
N LEU A 14 -27.47 -0.52 -7.83
CA LEU A 14 -26.61 0.53 -8.36
C LEU A 14 -26.57 1.70 -7.40
N ASP A 15 -25.40 2.00 -6.86
CA ASP A 15 -25.15 3.26 -6.19
C ASP A 15 -24.66 4.29 -7.21
N MET A 16 -25.49 5.27 -7.55
CA MET A 16 -25.12 6.31 -8.51
C MET A 16 -23.98 7.15 -7.95
N PRO A 17 -22.83 7.20 -8.66
CA PRO A 17 -21.70 8.03 -8.23
C PRO A 17 -22.09 9.50 -8.12
N SER A 18 -21.68 10.15 -7.03
CA SER A 18 -21.97 11.57 -6.75
C SER A 18 -20.77 12.23 -6.11
N ILE A 19 -20.51 13.50 -6.49
CA ILE A 19 -19.46 14.31 -5.88
C ILE A 19 -19.76 14.59 -4.40
N ASP A 20 -21.03 14.67 -4.03
CA ASP A 20 -21.43 14.92 -2.64
C ASP A 20 -21.01 13.76 -1.71
N LYS A 21 -20.99 12.52 -2.23
CA LYS A 21 -20.50 11.34 -1.51
C LYS A 21 -18.97 11.33 -1.32
N LEU A 22 -18.26 12.19 -2.03
CA LEU A 22 -16.84 12.43 -1.89
C LEU A 22 -16.53 13.64 -1.00
N ALA A 23 -17.52 14.27 -0.42
CA ALA A 23 -17.29 15.31 0.56
C ALA A 23 -16.48 14.76 1.75
N PRO A 24 -15.53 15.52 2.31
CA PRO A 24 -14.73 15.05 3.43
C PRO A 24 -15.62 14.73 4.63
N ALA A 25 -15.31 13.66 5.33
CA ALA A 25 -16.02 13.22 6.55
C ALA A 25 -15.62 14.03 7.80
N GLY A 26 -15.35 15.34 7.66
CA GLY A 26 -14.87 16.21 8.74
C GLY A 26 -13.35 16.08 8.95
N ASP A 27 -12.85 16.79 9.95
CA ASP A 27 -11.44 16.73 10.34
C ASP A 27 -11.11 15.38 10.98
N GLN A 28 -10.00 14.80 10.55
CA GLN A 28 -9.46 13.59 11.19
C GLN A 28 -8.76 13.99 12.49
N ASP A 29 -8.92 13.18 13.53
CA ASP A 29 -8.37 13.40 14.87
C ASP A 29 -6.88 13.06 15.01
N HIS A 30 -6.25 12.63 13.93
CA HIS A 30 -4.83 12.23 13.89
C HIS A 30 -4.13 12.64 12.57
N PRO A 31 -2.79 12.79 12.58
CA PRO A 31 -2.01 12.96 11.35
C PRO A 31 -2.19 11.80 10.37
N PRO A 32 -1.92 11.99 9.05
CA PRO A 32 -1.87 10.88 8.09
C PRO A 32 -0.91 9.79 8.54
N ARG A 33 -1.34 8.53 8.52
CA ARG A 33 -0.60 7.37 9.01
C ARG A 33 0.00 6.59 7.86
N ILE A 34 1.33 6.52 7.82
CA ILE A 34 2.07 5.88 6.71
C ILE A 34 2.94 4.73 7.25
N LEU A 35 2.72 3.53 6.71
CA LEU A 35 3.56 2.37 6.94
C LEU A 35 4.61 2.24 5.84
N LEU A 36 5.87 2.01 6.22
CA LEU A 36 6.94 1.74 5.26
C LEU A 36 7.49 0.32 5.43
N LEU A 37 7.64 -0.39 4.31
CA LEU A 37 8.20 -1.73 4.22
C LEU A 37 9.48 -1.70 3.38
N TYR A 38 10.52 -2.45 3.82
CA TYR A 38 11.75 -2.60 3.05
C TYR A 38 12.14 -4.08 2.88
N GLY A 39 12.78 -4.40 1.75
CA GLY A 39 12.99 -5.78 1.30
C GLY A 39 14.39 -6.34 1.55
N SER A 40 15.03 -6.10 2.70
CA SER A 40 16.39 -6.60 2.96
C SER A 40 16.65 -6.82 4.44
N LEU A 41 17.35 -7.91 4.77
CA LEU A 41 17.84 -8.22 6.12
C LEU A 41 19.33 -7.90 6.32
N ARG A 42 19.97 -7.26 5.34
CA ARG A 42 21.39 -6.88 5.46
C ARG A 42 21.55 -5.73 6.44
N GLU A 43 22.59 -5.75 7.25
CA GLU A 43 22.93 -4.66 8.17
C GLU A 43 23.10 -3.34 7.39
N ARG A 44 23.93 -3.31 6.34
CA ARG A 44 24.04 -2.19 5.41
C ARG A 44 23.07 -2.40 4.24
N SER A 45 21.83 -1.95 4.40
CA SER A 45 20.77 -2.12 3.42
C SER A 45 20.39 -0.80 2.76
N PHE A 46 20.67 -0.63 1.47
CA PHE A 46 20.27 0.57 0.72
C PHE A 46 18.76 0.72 0.58
N SER A 47 18.00 -0.38 0.55
CA SER A 47 16.54 -0.28 0.57
C SER A 47 16.01 0.22 1.91
N ARG A 48 16.63 -0.16 3.04
CA ARG A 48 16.32 0.40 4.34
C ARG A 48 16.67 1.89 4.39
N PHE A 49 17.87 2.27 3.96
CA PHE A 49 18.29 3.67 3.94
C PHE A 49 17.36 4.55 3.10
N LEU A 50 16.94 4.08 1.91
CA LEU A 50 15.97 4.78 1.08
C LEU A 50 14.61 4.90 1.77
N THR A 51 14.18 3.86 2.47
CA THR A 51 12.94 3.86 3.27
C THR A 51 13.03 4.85 4.43
N GLU A 52 14.17 4.93 5.10
CA GLU A 52 14.41 5.90 6.18
C GLU A 52 14.43 7.35 5.68
N GLU A 53 14.98 7.62 4.47
CA GLU A 53 14.88 8.96 3.86
C GLU A 53 13.44 9.32 3.51
N ALA A 54 12.69 8.38 2.92
CA ALA A 54 11.27 8.57 2.66
C ALA A 54 10.48 8.86 3.94
N ALA A 55 10.79 8.16 5.03
CA ALA A 55 10.16 8.37 6.33
C ALA A 55 10.43 9.79 6.86
N ARG A 56 11.67 10.28 6.78
CA ARG A 56 12.03 11.64 7.22
C ARG A 56 11.27 12.72 6.43
N ILE A 57 11.15 12.55 5.11
CA ILE A 57 10.39 13.46 4.24
C ILE A 57 8.92 13.47 4.64
N LEU A 58 8.31 12.29 4.82
CA LEU A 58 6.91 12.18 5.24
C LEU A 58 6.65 12.76 6.63
N GLN A 59 7.57 12.56 7.58
CA GLN A 59 7.51 13.20 8.91
C GLN A 59 7.60 14.72 8.80
N HIS A 60 8.44 15.25 7.90
CA HIS A 60 8.52 16.70 7.64
C HIS A 60 7.20 17.25 7.09
N PHE A 61 6.45 16.48 6.31
CA PHE A 61 5.11 16.84 5.86
C PHE A 61 4.02 16.70 6.94
N GLY A 62 4.37 16.18 8.11
CA GLY A 62 3.44 16.01 9.24
C GLY A 62 2.76 14.64 9.30
N ALA A 63 3.27 13.61 8.60
CA ALA A 63 2.76 12.26 8.75
C ALA A 63 3.21 11.59 10.05
N GLU A 64 2.35 10.76 10.65
CA GLU A 64 2.76 9.73 11.59
C GLU A 64 3.29 8.53 10.80
N VAL A 65 4.55 8.16 11.03
CA VAL A 65 5.27 7.19 10.20
C VAL A 65 5.72 6.00 11.05
N LYS A 66 5.50 4.78 10.54
CA LYS A 66 6.06 3.55 11.11
C LYS A 66 6.80 2.76 10.04
N ILE A 67 8.02 2.30 10.36
CA ILE A 67 8.80 1.39 9.52
C ILE A 67 8.71 0.01 10.16
N PHE A 68 8.27 -1.00 9.40
CA PHE A 68 8.27 -2.38 9.86
C PHE A 68 9.65 -2.99 9.63
N ASP A 69 10.23 -3.59 10.67
CA ASP A 69 11.46 -4.36 10.57
C ASP A 69 11.12 -5.81 10.16
N PRO A 70 11.54 -6.27 8.95
CA PRO A 70 11.29 -7.64 8.51
C PRO A 70 12.18 -8.69 9.18
N MET A 71 13.11 -8.30 10.05
CA MET A 71 13.91 -9.24 10.82
C MET A 71 13.00 -10.12 11.67
N GLU A 72 13.30 -11.40 11.71
CA GLU A 72 12.52 -12.42 12.46
C GLU A 72 11.08 -12.64 11.94
N LEU A 73 10.67 -12.03 10.82
CA LEU A 73 9.40 -12.39 10.19
C LEU A 73 9.52 -13.79 9.54
N PRO A 74 8.81 -14.81 10.05
CA PRO A 74 8.91 -16.15 9.48
C PRO A 74 8.38 -16.20 8.05
N MET A 75 8.75 -17.24 7.31
CA MET A 75 8.24 -17.44 5.95
C MET A 75 6.72 -17.68 6.00
N ALA A 76 5.99 -17.05 5.09
CA ALA A 76 4.54 -17.22 5.01
C ALA A 76 4.15 -18.70 4.86
N GLY A 77 3.23 -19.14 5.72
CA GLY A 77 2.80 -20.54 5.79
C GLY A 77 3.69 -21.49 6.62
N SER A 78 4.81 -21.00 7.21
CA SER A 78 5.69 -21.84 8.06
C SER A 78 5.31 -21.83 9.54
N VAL A 79 4.49 -20.89 9.97
CA VAL A 79 4.00 -20.72 11.33
C VAL A 79 2.52 -20.32 11.32
N SER A 80 1.91 -20.34 12.48
CA SER A 80 0.54 -19.86 12.69
C SER A 80 0.42 -18.33 12.54
N ASP A 81 -0.77 -17.86 12.19
CA ASP A 81 -1.13 -16.45 12.00
C ASP A 81 -1.01 -15.60 13.28
N ASP A 82 -0.92 -16.22 14.45
CA ASP A 82 -0.76 -15.57 15.76
C ASP A 82 0.70 -15.31 16.15
N HIS A 83 1.67 -15.65 15.28
CA HIS A 83 3.07 -15.32 15.51
C HIS A 83 3.26 -13.80 15.71
N PRO A 84 3.96 -13.35 16.77
CA PRO A 84 4.03 -11.93 17.14
C PRO A 84 4.42 -10.99 16.00
N LYS A 85 5.39 -11.36 15.17
CA LYS A 85 5.82 -10.57 14.01
C LYS A 85 4.76 -10.49 12.92
N VAL A 86 3.94 -11.51 12.75
CA VAL A 86 2.82 -11.52 11.80
C VAL A 86 1.70 -10.61 12.30
N VAL A 87 1.36 -10.72 13.58
CA VAL A 87 0.36 -9.86 14.23
C VAL A 87 0.78 -8.39 14.15
N GLU A 88 2.06 -8.08 14.44
CA GLU A 88 2.62 -6.72 14.31
C GLU A 88 2.43 -6.16 12.89
N LEU A 89 2.86 -6.91 11.87
CA LEU A 89 2.76 -6.47 10.46
C LEU A 89 1.31 -6.21 10.04
N ARG A 90 0.40 -7.13 10.39
CA ARG A 90 -1.03 -7.00 10.07
C ARG A 90 -1.68 -5.81 10.79
N ALA A 91 -1.33 -5.61 12.06
CA ALA A 91 -1.80 -4.45 12.83
C ALA A 91 -1.31 -3.12 12.23
N LEU A 92 -0.04 -3.07 11.81
CA LEU A 92 0.53 -1.89 11.14
C LEU A 92 -0.13 -1.63 9.77
N SER A 93 -0.43 -2.69 9.02
CA SER A 93 -1.15 -2.55 7.75
C SER A 93 -2.57 -1.98 7.97
N LEU A 94 -3.29 -2.47 8.97
CA LEU A 94 -4.62 -1.94 9.34
C LEU A 94 -4.56 -0.50 9.85
N TRP A 95 -3.54 -0.16 10.62
CA TRP A 95 -3.33 1.18 11.16
C TRP A 95 -3.03 2.22 10.07
N SER A 96 -2.38 1.82 8.96
CA SER A 96 -1.92 2.75 7.92
C SER A 96 -3.07 3.24 7.02
N GLU A 97 -2.96 4.46 6.53
CA GLU A 97 -3.78 5.06 5.47
C GLU A 97 -3.05 5.05 4.13
N GLY A 98 -1.72 5.09 4.17
CA GLY A 98 -0.84 4.94 3.03
C GLY A 98 0.35 4.04 3.35
N GLN A 99 1.00 3.52 2.30
CA GLN A 99 2.18 2.67 2.46
C GLN A 99 3.27 3.05 1.45
N VAL A 100 4.52 2.79 1.83
CA VAL A 100 5.69 2.85 0.94
C VAL A 100 6.32 1.47 0.90
N TRP A 101 6.46 0.89 -0.26
CA TRP A 101 7.15 -0.39 -0.45
C TRP A 101 8.46 -0.18 -1.20
N CYS A 102 9.58 -0.51 -0.56
CA CYS A 102 10.92 -0.37 -1.11
C CYS A 102 11.66 -1.71 -1.15
N SER A 103 11.95 -2.24 -2.32
CA SER A 103 12.71 -3.48 -2.46
C SER A 103 14.02 -3.27 -3.21
N PRO A 104 15.11 -3.94 -2.80
CA PRO A 104 16.25 -4.08 -3.69
C PRO A 104 15.88 -4.98 -4.86
N GLU A 105 16.50 -4.73 -6.01
CA GLU A 105 16.43 -5.64 -7.14
C GLU A 105 17.41 -6.80 -6.95
N ARG A 106 16.91 -8.01 -7.09
CA ARG A 106 17.71 -9.23 -7.12
C ARG A 106 17.28 -10.10 -8.30
N HIS A 107 18.21 -10.31 -9.24
CA HIS A 107 17.94 -11.10 -10.44
C HIS A 107 16.71 -10.61 -11.23
N GLY A 108 16.57 -9.29 -11.37
CA GLY A 108 15.46 -8.67 -12.11
C GLY A 108 14.10 -8.69 -11.41
N ALA A 109 14.06 -9.04 -10.11
CA ALA A 109 12.80 -9.17 -9.35
C ALA A 109 12.89 -8.56 -7.95
N ILE A 110 11.75 -8.49 -7.26
CA ILE A 110 11.67 -8.18 -5.83
C ILE A 110 12.36 -9.28 -5.02
N THR A 111 12.82 -8.94 -3.82
CA THR A 111 13.41 -9.94 -2.91
C THR A 111 12.34 -10.82 -2.27
N ALA A 112 12.74 -12.02 -1.84
CA ALA A 112 11.90 -12.89 -1.01
C ALA A 112 11.46 -12.18 0.28
N VAL A 113 12.32 -11.36 0.89
CA VAL A 113 11.99 -10.58 2.10
C VAL A 113 10.83 -9.62 1.85
N MET A 114 10.80 -8.91 0.72
CA MET A 114 9.68 -8.03 0.37
C MET A 114 8.41 -8.85 0.10
N LYS A 115 8.53 -9.91 -0.70
CA LYS A 115 7.37 -10.74 -1.06
C LYS A 115 6.76 -11.41 0.18
N ASN A 116 7.60 -11.88 1.10
CA ASN A 116 7.16 -12.51 2.35
C ASN A 116 6.30 -11.56 3.22
N GLN A 117 6.69 -10.29 3.33
CA GLN A 117 5.90 -9.29 4.05
C GLN A 117 4.51 -9.13 3.41
N ILE A 118 4.44 -9.05 2.07
CA ILE A 118 3.18 -8.90 1.35
C ILE A 118 2.33 -10.16 1.50
N ASP A 119 2.93 -11.36 1.48
CA ASP A 119 2.21 -12.64 1.61
C ASP A 119 1.60 -12.84 3.00
N TRP A 120 2.16 -12.23 4.04
CA TRP A 120 1.57 -12.24 5.37
C TRP A 120 0.39 -11.29 5.56
N ILE A 121 0.17 -10.32 4.65
CA ILE A 121 -0.96 -9.41 4.70
C ILE A 121 -2.12 -10.04 3.92
N PRO A 122 -3.18 -10.54 4.57
CA PRO A 122 -4.29 -11.16 3.87
C PRO A 122 -5.11 -10.12 3.10
N LEU A 123 -5.74 -10.54 1.99
CA LEU A 123 -6.70 -9.69 1.26
C LEU A 123 -7.94 -9.43 2.12
N GLU A 124 -8.36 -10.43 2.90
CA GLU A 124 -9.52 -10.38 3.78
C GLU A 124 -9.22 -11.12 5.09
N GLN A 125 -9.62 -10.54 6.20
CA GLN A 125 -9.58 -11.16 7.53
C GLN A 125 -10.93 -10.91 8.20
N GLY A 126 -11.87 -11.82 8.02
CA GLY A 126 -13.27 -11.59 8.36
C GLY A 126 -13.86 -10.43 7.55
N ALA A 127 -14.35 -9.41 8.22
CA ALA A 127 -14.85 -8.19 7.58
C ALA A 127 -13.76 -7.16 7.25
N LEU A 128 -12.51 -7.37 7.71
CA LEU A 128 -11.40 -6.44 7.54
C LEU A 128 -10.63 -6.72 6.25
N ARG A 129 -10.17 -5.66 5.62
CA ARG A 129 -9.32 -5.69 4.41
C ARG A 129 -8.09 -4.83 4.65
N PRO A 130 -6.99 -5.41 5.16
CA PRO A 130 -5.86 -4.67 5.72
C PRO A 130 -5.17 -3.68 4.77
N SER A 131 -5.21 -3.94 3.46
CA SER A 131 -4.57 -3.10 2.44
C SER A 131 -5.53 -2.36 1.53
N GLN A 132 -6.81 -2.78 1.44
CA GLN A 132 -7.76 -2.21 0.49
C GLN A 132 -7.98 -0.70 0.72
N GLY A 133 -7.90 0.06 -0.37
CA GLY A 133 -8.18 1.51 -0.35
C GLY A 133 -7.05 2.38 0.18
N ARG A 134 -5.94 1.80 0.65
CA ARG A 134 -4.77 2.56 1.07
C ARG A 134 -3.99 3.06 -0.13
N THR A 135 -3.36 4.22 0.01
CA THR A 135 -2.43 4.72 -1.00
C THR A 135 -1.12 3.94 -0.97
N LEU A 136 -0.45 3.82 -2.10
CA LEU A 136 0.81 3.11 -2.21
C LEU A 136 1.82 3.89 -3.06
N ALA A 137 3.02 4.12 -2.53
CA ALA A 137 4.20 4.47 -3.28
C ALA A 137 5.15 3.28 -3.40
N VAL A 138 5.81 3.14 -4.56
CA VAL A 138 6.76 2.05 -4.81
C VAL A 138 8.13 2.58 -5.15
N MET A 139 9.15 1.98 -4.56
CA MET A 139 10.56 2.35 -4.73
C MET A 139 11.43 1.11 -4.90
N GLN A 140 12.55 1.28 -5.59
CA GLN A 140 13.58 0.25 -5.70
C GLN A 140 14.99 0.81 -5.61
N VAL A 141 15.92 -0.04 -5.21
CA VAL A 141 17.37 0.18 -5.31
C VAL A 141 18.00 -0.97 -6.08
N CYS A 142 19.04 -0.69 -6.88
CA CYS A 142 19.84 -1.72 -7.50
C CYS A 142 21.34 -1.37 -7.47
N GLY A 143 22.18 -2.39 -7.59
CA GLY A 143 23.64 -2.22 -7.65
C GLY A 143 24.17 -1.94 -9.05
N GLY A 144 23.36 -2.21 -10.08
CA GLY A 144 23.71 -2.03 -11.48
C GLY A 144 23.15 -0.75 -12.09
N SER A 145 22.98 -0.78 -13.41
CA SER A 145 22.33 0.29 -14.17
C SER A 145 20.85 0.45 -13.82
N GLN A 146 20.24 1.50 -14.33
CA GLN A 146 18.82 1.77 -14.13
C GLN A 146 17.94 0.58 -14.56
N SER A 147 17.03 0.21 -13.70
CA SER A 147 15.99 -0.80 -13.91
C SER A 147 14.67 -0.34 -13.33
N PHE A 148 13.56 -0.85 -13.82
CA PHE A 148 12.20 -0.62 -13.32
C PHE A 148 11.44 -1.91 -13.02
N ASN A 149 12.11 -3.06 -13.07
CA ASN A 149 11.47 -4.37 -12.91
C ASN A 149 10.78 -4.51 -11.55
N VAL A 150 11.44 -4.06 -10.48
CA VAL A 150 10.93 -4.16 -9.12
C VAL A 150 9.74 -3.24 -8.90
N VAL A 151 9.84 -1.96 -9.29
CA VAL A 151 8.69 -1.03 -9.14
C VAL A 151 7.49 -1.46 -9.97
N ASN A 152 7.69 -2.05 -11.16
CA ASN A 152 6.62 -2.61 -11.97
C ASN A 152 5.97 -3.82 -11.27
N THR A 153 6.77 -4.71 -10.68
CA THR A 153 6.28 -5.84 -9.88
C THR A 153 5.52 -5.37 -8.65
N LEU A 154 6.03 -4.38 -7.93
CA LEU A 154 5.35 -3.80 -6.75
C LEU A 154 4.02 -3.13 -7.12
N ARG A 155 3.93 -2.48 -8.28
CA ARG A 155 2.65 -1.94 -8.80
C ARG A 155 1.62 -3.04 -9.05
N LEU A 156 2.06 -4.14 -9.66
CA LEU A 156 1.18 -5.30 -9.88
C LEU A 156 0.68 -5.88 -8.54
N LEU A 157 1.55 -6.02 -7.56
CA LEU A 157 1.18 -6.47 -6.22
C LEU A 157 0.25 -5.48 -5.52
N GLY A 158 0.52 -4.17 -5.60
CA GLY A 158 -0.37 -3.13 -5.05
C GLY A 158 -1.78 -3.22 -5.63
N ARG A 159 -1.91 -3.45 -6.95
CA ARG A 159 -3.22 -3.71 -7.57
C ARG A 159 -3.90 -4.95 -7.00
N TRP A 160 -3.17 -6.07 -6.84
CA TRP A 160 -3.71 -7.29 -6.24
C TRP A 160 -4.14 -7.10 -4.78
N MET A 161 -3.37 -6.31 -4.03
CA MET A 161 -3.69 -5.93 -2.66
C MET A 161 -4.78 -4.85 -2.56
N ARG A 162 -5.39 -4.44 -3.70
CA ARG A 162 -6.50 -3.48 -3.81
C ARG A 162 -6.13 -2.07 -3.30
N MET A 163 -4.87 -1.66 -3.50
CA MET A 163 -4.35 -0.35 -3.10
C MET A 163 -4.42 0.67 -4.24
N PHE A 164 -4.48 1.94 -3.89
CA PHE A 164 -4.36 3.07 -4.83
C PHE A 164 -2.89 3.42 -5.01
N THR A 165 -2.23 2.79 -5.99
CA THR A 165 -0.82 3.05 -6.28
C THR A 165 -0.66 4.37 -7.03
N ILE A 166 0.10 5.32 -6.48
CA ILE A 166 0.36 6.62 -7.12
C ILE A 166 1.14 6.46 -8.44
N PRO A 167 0.96 7.37 -9.42
CA PRO A 167 1.68 7.33 -10.69
C PRO A 167 3.20 7.38 -10.55
N ASN A 168 3.72 8.25 -9.67
CA ASN A 168 5.15 8.45 -9.49
C ASN A 168 5.83 7.25 -8.79
N GLN A 169 7.12 7.06 -9.07
CA GLN A 169 7.92 5.98 -8.49
C GLN A 169 9.40 6.37 -8.45
N SER A 170 10.17 5.75 -7.56
CA SER A 170 11.62 5.97 -7.47
C SER A 170 12.40 4.67 -7.79
N SER A 171 13.40 4.79 -8.65
CA SER A 171 14.38 3.73 -8.91
C SER A 171 15.79 4.30 -8.82
N VAL A 172 16.56 3.84 -7.84
CA VAL A 172 17.92 4.32 -7.53
C VAL A 172 18.94 3.29 -8.02
N PRO A 173 19.61 3.53 -9.18
CA PRO A 173 20.69 2.68 -9.68
C PRO A 173 21.97 2.92 -8.91
N MET A 174 22.93 2.00 -9.00
CA MET A 174 24.24 2.10 -8.34
C MET A 174 24.12 2.65 -6.91
N ALA A 175 23.19 2.11 -6.12
CA ALA A 175 22.79 2.65 -4.82
C ALA A 175 23.99 2.88 -3.87
N TYR A 176 25.06 2.12 -4.01
CA TYR A 176 26.29 2.31 -3.23
C TYR A 176 26.99 3.66 -3.44
N LYS A 177 26.64 4.41 -4.50
CA LYS A 177 27.13 5.77 -4.76
C LYS A 177 26.21 6.85 -4.19
N GLU A 178 24.93 6.52 -4.03
CA GLU A 178 23.90 7.47 -3.65
C GLU A 178 23.77 7.68 -2.13
N PHE A 179 24.39 6.80 -1.34
CA PHE A 179 24.36 6.90 0.13
C PHE A 179 25.77 7.06 0.69
N ASP A 180 25.88 7.86 1.76
CA ASP A 180 27.11 8.02 2.54
C ASP A 180 27.29 6.88 3.56
N ASP A 181 28.36 6.96 4.36
CA ASP A 181 28.67 5.93 5.35
C ASP A 181 27.68 5.91 6.53
N ALA A 182 27.03 7.02 6.81
CA ALA A 182 25.96 7.12 7.79
C ALA A 182 24.58 6.64 7.25
N GLY A 183 24.51 6.20 5.99
CA GLY A 183 23.28 5.74 5.35
C GLY A 183 22.35 6.88 4.91
N ARG A 184 22.85 8.13 4.85
CA ARG A 184 22.07 9.28 4.35
C ARG A 184 22.21 9.37 2.84
N MET A 185 21.09 9.65 2.17
CA MET A 185 21.11 9.84 0.72
C MET A 185 21.82 11.15 0.36
N ARG A 186 22.70 11.09 -0.64
CA ARG A 186 23.41 12.27 -1.14
C ARG A 186 22.49 13.15 -1.98
N PRO A 187 22.73 14.47 -2.06
CA PRO A 187 22.04 15.34 -3.01
C PRO A 187 22.23 14.84 -4.45
N SER A 188 21.13 14.52 -5.12
CA SER A 188 21.12 14.04 -6.50
C SER A 188 19.71 14.12 -7.09
N ALA A 189 19.60 13.97 -8.42
CA ALA A 189 18.30 13.85 -9.07
C ALA A 189 17.48 12.64 -8.60
N TYR A 190 18.13 11.62 -8.03
CA TYR A 190 17.44 10.49 -7.41
C TYR A 190 16.85 10.86 -6.05
N TYR A 191 17.54 11.70 -5.27
CA TYR A 191 16.98 12.26 -4.03
C TYR A 191 15.75 13.12 -4.32
N ASP A 192 15.85 14.03 -5.30
CA ASP A 192 14.73 14.89 -5.71
C ASP A 192 13.53 14.02 -6.12
N ARG A 193 13.77 12.91 -6.84
CA ARG A 193 12.72 11.96 -7.20
C ARG A 193 12.06 11.31 -5.98
N VAL A 194 12.80 11.02 -4.92
CA VAL A 194 12.21 10.50 -3.67
C VAL A 194 11.30 11.54 -3.03
N VAL A 195 11.71 12.81 -3.04
CA VAL A 195 10.86 13.92 -2.55
C VAL A 195 9.57 14.01 -3.35
N ASP A 196 9.64 14.03 -4.69
CA ASP A 196 8.47 14.05 -5.58
C ASP A 196 7.48 12.91 -5.25
N VAL A 197 8.00 11.68 -5.07
CA VAL A 197 7.19 10.49 -4.78
C VAL A 197 6.52 10.60 -3.41
N MET A 198 7.22 11.08 -2.39
CA MET A 198 6.65 11.24 -1.06
C MET A 198 5.63 12.37 -0.99
N GLU A 199 5.88 13.47 -1.71
CA GLU A 199 4.94 14.58 -1.83
C GLU A 199 3.63 14.13 -2.50
N GLU A 200 3.71 13.39 -3.60
CA GLU A 200 2.55 12.85 -4.30
C GLU A 200 1.78 11.83 -3.43
N LEU A 201 2.50 10.92 -2.76
CA LEU A 201 1.87 9.97 -1.83
C LEU A 201 1.12 10.70 -0.71
N PHE A 202 1.74 11.71 -0.11
CA PHE A 202 1.14 12.45 1.00
C PHE A 202 -0.12 13.19 0.53
N LYS A 203 -0.06 13.91 -0.60
CA LYS A 203 -1.22 14.60 -1.22
C LYS A 203 -2.35 13.60 -1.52
N MET A 204 -2.03 12.45 -2.10
CA MET A 204 -3.02 11.43 -2.43
C MET A 204 -3.63 10.81 -1.17
N THR A 205 -2.82 10.59 -0.12
CA THR A 205 -3.33 10.10 1.17
C THR A 205 -4.30 11.10 1.80
N LEU A 206 -3.95 12.38 1.82
CA LEU A 206 -4.85 13.45 2.30
C LEU A 206 -6.16 13.49 1.50
N LEU A 207 -6.08 13.35 0.18
CA LEU A 207 -7.26 13.36 -0.69
C LEU A 207 -8.20 12.18 -0.40
N LEU A 208 -7.69 10.99 -0.11
CA LEU A 208 -8.49 9.78 0.06
C LEU A 208 -8.99 9.55 1.49
N ARG A 209 -8.43 10.23 2.49
CA ARG A 209 -8.86 10.12 3.89
C ARG A 209 -10.37 10.39 4.04
N GLY A 210 -11.05 9.52 4.79
CA GLY A 210 -12.48 9.61 5.02
C GLY A 210 -13.38 9.30 3.81
N ARG A 211 -12.78 8.89 2.66
CA ARG A 211 -13.51 8.55 1.43
C ARG A 211 -13.34 7.11 1.01
N THR A 212 -12.43 6.39 1.65
CA THR A 212 -11.99 5.06 1.26
C THR A 212 -13.16 4.08 1.21
N ASP A 213 -14.06 4.10 2.19
CA ASP A 213 -15.20 3.18 2.26
C ASP A 213 -16.13 3.37 1.05
N TYR A 214 -16.42 4.60 0.69
CA TYR A 214 -17.22 4.90 -0.50
C TYR A 214 -16.50 4.49 -1.80
N LEU A 215 -15.20 4.80 -1.91
CA LEU A 215 -14.41 4.49 -3.10
C LEU A 215 -14.20 2.98 -3.33
N THR A 216 -14.26 2.19 -2.27
CA THR A 216 -14.03 0.74 -2.33
C THR A 216 -15.32 -0.08 -2.25
N ASP A 217 -16.48 0.53 -1.99
CA ASP A 217 -17.77 -0.16 -2.03
C ASP A 217 -18.12 -0.53 -3.48
N ARG A 218 -18.51 -1.80 -3.72
CA ARG A 218 -18.66 -2.37 -5.06
C ARG A 218 -20.06 -2.89 -5.30
N TYR A 219 -20.55 -2.66 -6.50
CA TYR A 219 -21.81 -3.18 -6.99
C TYR A 219 -21.93 -4.71 -6.82
N SER A 220 -20.90 -5.47 -7.21
CA SER A 220 -20.90 -6.93 -7.09
C SER A 220 -21.04 -7.40 -5.64
N GLU A 221 -20.34 -6.73 -4.70
CA GLU A 221 -20.37 -7.07 -3.29
C GLU A 221 -21.72 -6.71 -2.62
N ARG A 222 -22.31 -5.59 -3.02
CA ARG A 222 -23.68 -5.25 -2.60
C ARG A 222 -24.68 -6.31 -3.05
N ASN A 223 -24.57 -6.74 -4.29
CA ASN A 223 -25.40 -7.79 -4.87
C ASN A 223 -25.23 -9.14 -4.15
N GLU A 224 -23.98 -9.55 -3.84
CA GLU A 224 -23.72 -10.77 -3.10
C GLU A 224 -24.26 -10.72 -1.65
N ARG A 225 -24.13 -9.60 -0.97
CA ARG A 225 -24.69 -9.41 0.40
C ARG A 225 -26.19 -9.58 0.42
N GLN A 226 -26.88 -9.05 -0.57
CA GLN A 226 -28.33 -9.20 -0.70
C GLN A 226 -28.71 -10.67 -0.93
N MET A 227 -28.02 -11.36 -1.86
CA MET A 227 -28.29 -12.76 -2.15
C MET A 227 -28.09 -13.66 -0.91
N LYS A 228 -27.01 -13.44 -0.14
CA LYS A 228 -26.77 -14.15 1.14
C LYS A 228 -27.84 -13.85 2.19
N GLY A 229 -28.30 -12.60 2.29
CA GLY A 229 -29.39 -12.20 3.18
C GLY A 229 -30.70 -12.90 2.84
N ILE A 230 -31.05 -12.99 1.57
CA ILE A 230 -32.23 -13.71 1.08
C ILE A 230 -32.12 -15.20 1.39
N SER A 231 -30.96 -15.83 1.11
CA SER A 231 -30.74 -17.26 1.40
C SER A 231 -30.83 -17.58 2.89
N ALA A 232 -30.29 -16.73 3.75
CA ALA A 232 -30.39 -16.89 5.22
C ALA A 232 -31.83 -16.72 5.75
N THR A 233 -32.65 -15.96 5.08
CA THR A 233 -34.08 -15.78 5.42
C THR A 233 -34.89 -17.00 5.00
N ILE A 234 -34.62 -17.55 3.81
CA ILE A 234 -35.33 -18.75 3.29
C ILE A 234 -34.97 -20.01 4.13
N SER A 235 -33.73 -20.13 4.63
CA SER A 235 -33.32 -21.27 5.48
C SER A 235 -33.86 -21.22 6.92
N LYS A 236 -34.55 -20.16 7.31
CA LYS A 236 -35.22 -19.98 8.62
C LYS A 236 -36.72 -20.18 8.56
N ILE A 237 -37.30 -20.43 7.37
CA ILE A 237 -38.67 -20.79 7.13
C ILE A 237 -38.73 -22.30 6.89
#